data_28c5b48fd50368cb58c5dfc4c92fca87
#
_entry.id   28c5b48fd50368cb58c5dfc4c92fca87
#
_cell.length_a   1.000
_cell.length_b   1.000
_cell.length_c   1.000
_cell.angle_alpha   90.00
_cell.angle_beta   90.00
_cell.angle_gamma   90.00
#
_symmetry.space_group_name_H-M   'P 1'
#
loop_
_entity.id
_entity.type
_entity.pdbx_description
1 polymer ?
#
loop_
_entity_poly.entity_id
_entity_poly.type
_entity_poly.pdbx_seq_one_letter_code
_entity_poly.pdbx_strand_id
1 'polypeptide(L)'
;MRLIVVGLIAAASAASCAPGAPPAAQPRAQGRLAAATSAEESPRTYTPRKAKLRYEIHGRPFPLPLVTGTIAGQPALMLVDTGANSHVIAGWFARKLGLPMKKLGDVGTDHVGKTIATFRIEKPDMAIDDWGALTPVPVLATDVPEVIEKLGIGAFISPQRLVEEGDSVVLDLAKGELRPAWWDEARYELSATGSPLVVGEPRACEETEGPIKGLAYVLPATVESQRVELLLDTGAQHSDVFTTSAAGQKLAAQSTVNKEPMYTASGKISARKLRAARLSAGAFSITTDVDLIGGAADSSCPRDGVLAMDFLRSCTLLLGRSRVYGRCAAPAESAAATK
;
A
#
# COMPACT_ATOMS: atom_id res chain seq x y z
N MET A 1 15.81 9.83 -13.89
CA MET A 1 16.04 9.10 -12.62
C MET A 1 14.74 8.41 -12.29
N ARG A 2 14.68 7.09 -12.37
CA ARG A 2 13.47 6.33 -12.04
C ARG A 2 13.48 6.07 -10.54
N LEU A 3 12.52 6.62 -9.84
CA LEU A 3 12.35 6.43 -8.42
C LEU A 3 11.28 5.35 -8.22
N ILE A 4 11.65 4.27 -7.57
CA ILE A 4 10.70 3.32 -6.99
C ILE A 4 10.84 3.47 -5.49
N VAL A 5 9.86 4.13 -4.89
CA VAL A 5 9.63 4.07 -3.45
C VAL A 5 8.67 2.92 -3.27
N VAL A 6 9.16 1.82 -2.80
CA VAL A 6 8.34 0.62 -2.61
C VAL A 6 7.98 0.50 -1.14
N GLY A 7 6.77 0.10 -0.91
CA GLY A 7 6.19 -0.08 0.41
C GLY A 7 7.11 -0.78 1.40
N LEU A 8 7.18 -0.22 2.58
CA LEU A 8 7.86 -0.78 3.74
C LEU A 8 6.99 -1.90 4.32
N ILE A 9 7.40 -3.13 4.09
CA ILE A 9 6.76 -4.30 4.69
C ILE A 9 7.56 -4.71 5.90
N ALA A 10 6.87 -4.71 7.01
CA ALA A 10 7.39 -5.22 8.25
C ALA A 10 7.03 -6.71 8.38
N ALA A 11 8.00 -7.60 8.32
CA ALA A 11 7.82 -9.03 8.54
C ALA A 11 8.25 -9.41 9.96
N ALA A 12 7.33 -9.98 10.73
CA ALA A 12 7.65 -10.55 12.05
C ALA A 12 8.23 -11.96 11.89
N SER A 13 9.40 -12.19 12.44
CA SER A 13 9.94 -13.56 12.59
C SER A 13 9.07 -14.36 13.56
N ALA A 14 8.43 -15.42 13.09
CA ALA A 14 7.65 -16.33 13.92
C ALA A 14 8.55 -17.07 14.89
N ALA A 15 8.42 -16.79 16.18
CA ALA A 15 8.93 -17.66 17.22
C ALA A 15 8.10 -18.96 17.23
N SER A 16 8.76 -20.08 16.96
CA SER A 16 8.21 -21.44 17.02
C SER A 16 7.62 -21.71 18.40
N CYS A 17 6.29 -21.80 18.52
CA CYS A 17 5.61 -22.36 19.68
C CYS A 17 5.26 -23.81 19.42
N ALA A 18 5.69 -24.69 20.33
CA ALA A 18 5.37 -26.11 20.37
C ALA A 18 3.84 -26.36 20.49
N PRO A 19 3.33 -27.49 20.00
CA PRO A 19 1.90 -27.78 20.03
C PRO A 19 1.41 -28.11 21.45
N GLY A 20 0.57 -27.23 22.00
CA GLY A 20 -0.17 -27.47 23.24
C GLY A 20 -1.40 -28.34 22.99
N ALA A 21 -1.70 -29.24 23.92
CA ALA A 21 -2.82 -30.17 23.89
C ALA A 21 -4.20 -29.51 23.80
N PRO A 22 -5.21 -30.17 23.20
CA PRO A 22 -6.53 -29.58 23.01
C PRO A 22 -7.29 -29.42 24.33
N PRO A 23 -8.02 -28.30 24.54
CA PRO A 23 -8.88 -28.15 25.72
C PRO A 23 -10.16 -28.97 25.62
N ALA A 24 -10.57 -29.53 26.77
CA ALA A 24 -11.76 -30.31 26.96
C ALA A 24 -13.06 -29.52 26.65
N ALA A 25 -14.01 -30.20 26.04
CA ALA A 25 -15.31 -29.65 25.67
C ALA A 25 -16.12 -29.21 26.91
N GLN A 26 -16.55 -27.96 26.96
CA GLN A 26 -17.53 -27.47 27.94
C GLN A 26 -18.96 -27.63 27.44
N PRO A 27 -19.94 -27.92 28.30
CA PRO A 27 -21.35 -28.15 27.90
C PRO A 27 -22.01 -26.81 27.50
N ARG A 28 -22.76 -26.87 26.41
CA ARG A 28 -23.59 -25.79 25.91
C ARG A 28 -24.73 -25.46 26.87
N ALA A 29 -24.71 -24.27 27.45
CA ALA A 29 -25.86 -23.66 28.09
C ALA A 29 -26.86 -23.17 27.02
N GLN A 30 -28.09 -23.67 27.06
CA GLN A 30 -29.21 -23.16 26.27
C GLN A 30 -29.62 -21.79 26.83
N GLY A 31 -29.14 -20.69 26.21
CA GLY A 31 -29.58 -19.33 26.54
C GLY A 31 -30.84 -18.95 25.76
N ARG A 32 -31.87 -18.51 26.49
CA ARG A 32 -33.11 -17.92 25.99
C ARG A 32 -32.80 -16.79 25.00
N LEU A 33 -33.46 -16.85 23.84
CA LEU A 33 -33.59 -15.71 22.92
C LEU A 33 -34.32 -14.57 23.61
N ALA A 34 -33.58 -13.58 24.11
CA ALA A 34 -34.12 -12.26 24.45
C ALA A 34 -34.30 -11.53 23.11
N ALA A 35 -35.52 -11.05 22.86
CA ALA A 35 -35.82 -10.18 21.75
C ALA A 35 -34.94 -8.94 21.85
N ALA A 36 -34.01 -8.79 20.92
CA ALA A 36 -33.23 -7.58 20.76
C ALA A 36 -34.19 -6.49 20.25
N THR A 37 -34.57 -5.57 21.12
CA THR A 37 -35.14 -4.26 20.76
C THR A 37 -34.11 -3.61 19.83
N SER A 38 -34.50 -3.37 18.58
CA SER A 38 -33.75 -2.57 17.64
C SER A 38 -33.56 -1.17 18.24
N ALA A 39 -32.40 -0.91 18.83
CA ALA A 39 -31.98 0.46 19.09
C ALA A 39 -31.91 1.12 17.70
N GLU A 40 -32.73 2.16 17.50
CA GLU A 40 -32.61 3.08 16.39
C GLU A 40 -31.18 3.60 16.41
N GLU A 41 -30.34 3.10 15.49
CA GLU A 41 -28.99 3.59 15.29
C GLU A 41 -29.14 5.04 14.82
N SER A 42 -28.84 6.00 15.70
CA SER A 42 -28.80 7.42 15.34
C SER A 42 -27.98 7.58 14.06
N PRO A 43 -28.45 8.37 13.09
CA PRO A 43 -27.71 8.57 11.85
C PRO A 43 -26.31 9.07 12.19
N ARG A 44 -25.30 8.28 11.88
CA ARG A 44 -23.89 8.61 12.10
C ARG A 44 -23.58 9.82 11.25
N THR A 45 -23.51 10.99 11.87
CA THR A 45 -23.13 12.23 11.21
C THR A 45 -21.63 12.14 10.86
N TYR A 46 -21.38 11.97 9.59
CA TYR A 46 -20.06 11.92 9.02
C TYR A 46 -19.58 13.35 8.74
N THR A 47 -18.45 13.76 9.31
CA THR A 47 -17.76 14.98 8.88
C THR A 47 -17.07 14.69 7.57
N PRO A 48 -17.42 15.35 6.46
CA PRO A 48 -16.77 15.09 5.19
C PRO A 48 -15.30 15.54 5.26
N ARG A 49 -14.41 14.57 5.50
CA ARG A 49 -12.96 14.76 5.43
C ARG A 49 -12.52 14.36 4.04
N LYS A 50 -11.58 15.11 3.48
CA LYS A 50 -11.10 14.87 2.13
C LYS A 50 -9.71 15.43 2.00
N ALA A 51 -8.74 14.62 1.58
CA ALA A 51 -7.41 15.08 1.27
C ALA A 51 -7.19 15.11 -0.24
N LYS A 52 -6.55 16.18 -0.73
CA LYS A 52 -6.15 16.30 -2.12
C LYS A 52 -4.81 15.62 -2.35
N LEU A 53 -4.75 14.71 -3.30
CA LEU A 53 -3.50 14.12 -3.75
C LEU A 53 -2.78 15.08 -4.71
N ARG A 54 -1.49 15.19 -4.51
CA ARG A 54 -0.60 15.95 -5.39
C ARG A 54 0.30 14.99 -6.15
N TYR A 55 0.67 15.39 -7.36
CA TYR A 55 1.57 14.64 -8.23
C TYR A 55 2.69 15.56 -8.73
N GLU A 56 3.19 16.38 -7.82
CA GLU A 56 4.28 17.30 -8.06
C GLU A 56 5.11 17.53 -6.80
N ILE A 57 6.40 17.76 -6.96
CA ILE A 57 7.33 18.21 -5.92
C ILE A 57 8.08 19.43 -6.46
N HIS A 58 8.03 20.55 -5.72
CA HIS A 58 8.68 21.81 -6.12
C HIS A 58 8.32 22.25 -7.55
N GLY A 59 7.04 22.12 -7.94
CA GLY A 59 6.54 22.49 -9.26
C GLY A 59 6.97 21.54 -10.40
N ARG A 60 7.56 20.40 -10.10
CA ARG A 60 7.95 19.36 -11.08
C ARG A 60 7.02 18.15 -10.96
N PRO A 61 6.57 17.57 -12.08
CA PRO A 61 5.77 16.35 -12.06
C PRO A 61 6.43 15.24 -11.25
N PHE A 62 5.66 14.60 -10.40
CA PHE A 62 6.06 13.45 -9.61
C PHE A 62 5.04 12.32 -9.80
N PRO A 63 5.47 11.08 -10.06
CA PRO A 63 4.56 10.02 -10.50
C PRO A 63 3.69 9.44 -9.40
N LEU A 64 4.06 9.63 -8.11
CA LEU A 64 3.40 8.98 -6.98
C LEU A 64 2.47 9.96 -6.24
N PRO A 65 1.41 9.47 -5.57
CA PRO A 65 0.44 10.28 -4.86
C PRO A 65 1.03 10.83 -3.55
N LEU A 66 0.96 12.13 -3.38
CA LEU A 66 1.45 12.84 -2.20
C LEU A 66 0.30 13.59 -1.52
N VAL A 67 0.39 13.72 -0.21
CA VAL A 67 -0.41 14.64 0.60
C VAL A 67 0.50 15.57 1.40
N THR A 68 -0.01 16.73 1.75
CA THR A 68 0.65 17.63 2.70
C THR A 68 -0.03 17.54 4.06
N GLY A 69 0.68 17.94 5.10
CA GLY A 69 0.18 17.94 6.46
C GLY A 69 1.26 18.33 7.46
N THR A 70 1.13 17.86 8.69
CA THR A 70 2.11 18.14 9.75
C THR A 70 2.50 16.87 10.50
N ILE A 71 3.75 16.87 11.01
CA ILE A 71 4.24 15.89 11.98
C ILE A 71 4.90 16.68 13.11
N ALA A 72 4.42 16.49 14.36
CA ALA A 72 4.83 17.28 15.51
C ALA A 72 4.74 18.80 15.24
N GLY A 73 3.65 19.22 14.60
CA GLY A 73 3.40 20.62 14.25
C GLY A 73 4.27 21.17 13.12
N GLN A 74 5.17 20.40 12.54
CA GLN A 74 6.03 20.86 11.44
C GLN A 74 5.49 20.39 10.08
N PRO A 75 5.49 21.24 9.05
CA PRO A 75 5.05 20.87 7.70
C PRO A 75 5.78 19.64 7.17
N ALA A 76 5.01 18.72 6.61
CA ALA A 76 5.51 17.47 6.07
C ALA A 76 4.87 17.16 4.71
N LEU A 77 5.68 16.71 3.76
CA LEU A 77 5.23 16.07 2.53
C LEU A 77 5.21 14.55 2.77
N MET A 78 4.09 13.91 2.47
CA MET A 78 3.89 12.50 2.78
C MET A 78 3.45 11.74 1.53
N LEU A 79 4.03 10.57 1.30
CA LEU A 79 3.66 9.68 0.22
C LEU A 79 2.46 8.82 0.65
N VAL A 80 1.41 8.75 -0.16
CA VAL A 80 0.28 7.83 0.06
C VAL A 80 0.65 6.48 -0.55
N ASP A 81 0.85 5.49 0.33
CA ASP A 81 1.52 4.23 0.02
C ASP A 81 0.69 3.04 0.52
N THR A 82 0.01 2.33 -0.41
CA THR A 82 -0.75 1.12 -0.08
C THR A 82 0.14 -0.10 0.13
N GLY A 83 1.39 -0.06 -0.35
CA GLY A 83 2.40 -1.06 -0.09
C GLY A 83 2.96 -0.99 1.33
N ALA A 84 2.85 0.16 1.99
CA ALA A 84 3.15 0.29 3.41
C ALA A 84 1.99 -0.29 4.24
N ASN A 85 2.25 -1.30 5.05
CA ASN A 85 1.26 -1.96 5.90
C ASN A 85 0.87 -1.12 7.14
N SER A 86 1.64 -0.10 7.49
CA SER A 86 1.38 0.88 8.55
C SER A 86 1.91 2.27 8.17
N HIS A 87 1.57 3.31 8.95
CA HIS A 87 2.19 4.61 8.76
C HIS A 87 3.66 4.55 9.14
N VAL A 88 4.52 5.22 8.36
CA VAL A 88 5.97 5.25 8.57
C VAL A 88 6.48 6.68 8.46
N ILE A 89 7.26 7.12 9.44
CA ILE A 89 8.00 8.39 9.36
C ILE A 89 9.41 8.10 8.84
N ALA A 90 9.88 8.87 7.87
CA ALA A 90 11.25 8.77 7.39
C ALA A 90 12.24 9.10 8.53
N GLY A 91 13.22 8.24 8.75
CA GLY A 91 14.16 8.35 9.88
C GLY A 91 14.89 9.70 9.92
N TRP A 92 15.27 10.25 8.75
CA TRP A 92 15.86 11.58 8.65
C TRP A 92 14.93 12.67 9.19
N PHE A 93 13.61 12.58 8.90
CA PHE A 93 12.63 13.58 9.33
C PHE A 93 12.34 13.43 10.84
N ALA A 94 12.19 12.19 11.33
CA ALA A 94 12.04 11.92 12.76
C ALA A 94 13.22 12.49 13.58
N ARG A 95 14.46 12.30 13.12
CA ARG A 95 15.66 12.87 13.74
C ARG A 95 15.66 14.39 13.69
N LYS A 96 15.33 14.99 12.55
CA LYS A 96 15.22 16.44 12.39
C LYS A 96 14.22 17.06 13.38
N LEU A 97 13.13 16.36 13.67
CA LEU A 97 12.10 16.79 14.62
C LEU A 97 12.44 16.44 16.09
N GLY A 98 13.52 15.71 16.36
CA GLY A 98 13.85 15.26 17.70
C GLY A 98 12.86 14.27 18.30
N LEU A 99 12.13 13.51 17.47
CA LEU A 99 11.15 12.54 17.94
C LEU A 99 11.85 11.37 18.66
N PRO A 100 11.32 10.91 19.82
CA PRO A 100 11.88 9.77 20.51
C PRO A 100 11.65 8.48 19.73
N MET A 101 12.73 7.91 19.20
CA MET A 101 12.72 6.67 18.44
C MET A 101 13.23 5.50 19.28
N LYS A 102 12.39 4.50 19.52
CA LYS A 102 12.78 3.26 20.20
C LYS A 102 13.10 2.20 19.15
N LYS A 103 14.35 1.74 19.11
CA LYS A 103 14.78 0.68 18.18
C LYS A 103 14.01 -0.61 18.45
N LEU A 104 13.39 -1.19 17.42
CA LEU A 104 12.68 -2.48 17.46
C LEU A 104 13.58 -3.66 17.04
N GLY A 105 14.77 -3.39 16.53
CA GLY A 105 15.64 -4.35 15.88
C GLY A 105 15.55 -4.24 14.35
N ASP A 106 16.09 -5.21 13.65
CA ASP A 106 16.03 -5.28 12.18
C ASP A 106 14.83 -6.14 11.78
N VAL A 107 13.63 -5.65 12.14
CA VAL A 107 12.36 -6.39 11.96
C VAL A 107 11.60 -5.94 10.71
N GLY A 108 11.91 -4.76 10.18
CA GLY A 108 11.34 -4.30 8.91
C GLY A 108 12.06 -4.90 7.71
N THR A 109 11.33 -5.21 6.66
CA THR A 109 11.89 -5.58 5.37
C THR A 109 11.36 -4.64 4.28
N ASP A 110 12.17 -4.39 3.26
CA ASP A 110 11.65 -3.79 2.05
C ASP A 110 11.00 -4.87 1.16
N HIS A 111 10.41 -4.45 0.04
CA HIS A 111 9.67 -5.38 -0.82
C HIS A 111 10.56 -6.44 -1.51
N VAL A 112 11.87 -6.25 -1.56
CA VAL A 112 12.82 -7.28 -2.03
C VAL A 112 13.34 -8.15 -0.89
N GLY A 113 12.80 -7.98 0.33
CA GLY A 113 13.12 -8.80 1.50
C GLY A 113 14.41 -8.44 2.22
N LYS A 114 15.02 -7.29 1.91
CA LYS A 114 16.16 -6.81 2.67
C LYS A 114 15.70 -6.16 3.96
N THR A 115 16.34 -6.55 5.05
CA THR A 115 16.10 -5.96 6.38
C THR A 115 16.47 -4.49 6.41
N ILE A 116 15.65 -3.71 7.09
CA ILE A 116 15.85 -2.28 7.34
C ILE A 116 15.73 -1.99 8.83
N ALA A 117 16.56 -1.07 9.32
CA ALA A 117 16.50 -0.64 10.69
C ALA A 117 15.15 0.03 10.98
N THR A 118 14.40 -0.53 11.92
CA THR A 118 13.06 -0.10 12.26
C THR A 118 13.01 0.43 13.69
N PHE A 119 12.33 1.55 13.83
CA PHE A 119 12.11 2.21 15.12
C PHE A 119 10.62 2.40 15.33
N ARG A 120 10.22 2.52 16.58
CA ARG A 120 8.86 2.86 16.99
C ARG A 120 8.82 4.26 17.57
N ILE A 121 7.80 5.02 17.18
CA ILE A 121 7.43 6.32 17.75
C ILE A 121 6.04 6.16 18.36
N GLU A 122 5.93 6.43 19.67
CA GLU A 122 4.72 6.05 20.45
C GLU A 122 3.49 6.89 20.09
N LYS A 123 3.63 8.17 19.98
CA LYS A 123 2.51 9.11 19.76
C LYS A 123 2.99 10.27 18.91
N PRO A 124 3.26 10.04 17.64
CA PRO A 124 3.53 11.17 16.75
C PRO A 124 2.22 11.95 16.60
N ASP A 125 2.30 13.25 16.80
CA ASP A 125 1.23 14.16 16.40
C ASP A 125 1.30 14.32 14.88
N MET A 126 0.39 13.66 14.16
CA MET A 126 0.35 13.65 12.70
C MET A 126 -1.02 14.13 12.22
N ALA A 127 -1.02 14.99 11.22
CA ALA A 127 -2.22 15.44 10.55
C ALA A 127 -2.00 15.52 9.04
N ILE A 128 -3.07 15.26 8.27
CA ILE A 128 -3.10 15.48 6.82
C ILE A 128 -3.99 16.69 6.57
N ASP A 129 -3.57 17.60 5.69
CA ASP A 129 -4.35 18.78 5.31
C ASP A 129 -5.73 18.34 4.77
N ASP A 130 -6.77 19.07 5.16
CA ASP A 130 -8.19 18.82 4.82
C ASP A 130 -8.76 17.48 5.36
N TRP A 131 -7.90 16.56 5.83
CA TRP A 131 -8.32 15.35 6.55
C TRP A 131 -8.38 15.59 8.07
N GLY A 132 -7.39 16.29 8.60
CA GLY A 132 -7.22 16.56 10.02
C GLY A 132 -6.26 15.60 10.72
N ALA A 133 -6.32 15.58 12.06
CA ALA A 133 -5.46 14.75 12.90
C ALA A 133 -5.68 13.26 12.62
N LEU A 134 -4.59 12.50 12.54
CA LEU A 134 -4.64 11.05 12.52
C LEU A 134 -4.81 10.53 13.96
N THR A 135 -5.50 9.41 14.09
CA THR A 135 -5.65 8.76 15.41
C THR A 135 -4.26 8.49 16.01
N PRO A 136 -3.99 8.92 17.26
CA PRO A 136 -2.69 8.77 17.88
C PRO A 136 -2.38 7.29 18.18
N VAL A 137 -1.81 6.62 17.21
CA VAL A 137 -1.32 5.24 17.34
C VAL A 137 0.21 5.23 17.21
N PRO A 138 0.91 4.23 17.75
CA PRO A 138 2.32 4.06 17.46
C PRO A 138 2.54 3.92 15.95
N VAL A 139 3.57 4.59 15.43
CA VAL A 139 3.99 4.46 14.03
C VAL A 139 5.42 3.95 13.96
N LEU A 140 5.76 3.42 12.80
CA LEU A 140 7.14 3.04 12.51
C LEU A 140 7.96 4.25 12.05
N ALA A 141 9.27 4.18 12.27
CA ALA A 141 10.21 5.02 11.54
C ALA A 141 11.31 4.13 10.99
N THR A 142 11.84 4.48 9.83
CA THR A 142 12.91 3.72 9.18
C THR A 142 13.83 4.62 8.39
N ASP A 143 15.07 4.19 8.23
CA ASP A 143 15.98 4.86 7.33
C ASP A 143 15.53 4.60 5.89
N VAL A 144 15.57 5.66 5.10
CA VAL A 144 15.16 5.67 3.69
C VAL A 144 16.33 6.13 2.83
N PRO A 145 16.35 5.80 1.52
CA PRO A 145 17.38 6.30 0.62
C PRO A 145 17.47 7.83 0.60
N GLU A 146 18.69 8.36 0.50
CA GLU A 146 18.97 9.80 0.45
C GLU A 146 18.11 10.57 -0.56
N VAL A 147 17.69 9.92 -1.63
CA VAL A 147 16.81 10.54 -2.64
C VAL A 147 15.45 10.94 -2.06
N ILE A 148 14.92 10.20 -1.08
CA ILE A 148 13.66 10.50 -0.39
C ILE A 148 13.83 11.75 0.48
N GLU A 149 14.95 11.87 1.18
CA GLU A 149 15.32 13.08 1.93
C GLU A 149 15.48 14.29 1.00
N LYS A 150 16.20 14.15 -0.12
CA LYS A 150 16.36 15.20 -1.13
C LYS A 150 15.04 15.66 -1.75
N LEU A 151 14.06 14.78 -1.83
CA LEU A 151 12.69 15.11 -2.27
C LEU A 151 11.85 15.75 -1.16
N GLY A 152 12.33 15.76 0.09
CA GLY A 152 11.62 16.31 1.23
C GLY A 152 10.44 15.43 1.70
N ILE A 153 10.39 14.15 1.32
CA ILE A 153 9.32 13.24 1.75
C ILE A 153 9.62 12.79 3.18
N GLY A 154 8.79 13.28 4.12
CA GLY A 154 8.96 13.06 5.57
C GLY A 154 8.24 11.83 6.10
N ALA A 155 7.23 11.29 5.40
CA ALA A 155 6.49 10.11 5.84
C ALA A 155 5.84 9.35 4.68
N PHE A 156 5.37 8.14 5.01
CA PHE A 156 4.57 7.26 4.16
C PHE A 156 3.26 6.99 4.89
N ILE A 157 2.16 7.32 4.25
CA ILE A 157 0.81 7.14 4.81
C ILE A 157 0.19 5.90 4.20
N SER A 158 -0.09 4.92 5.04
CA SER A 158 -0.85 3.73 4.68
C SER A 158 -2.34 4.08 4.66
N PRO A 159 -2.99 4.25 3.50
CA PRO A 159 -4.38 4.72 3.45
C PRO A 159 -5.36 3.69 4.06
N GLN A 160 -5.04 2.39 3.99
CA GLN A 160 -5.82 1.34 4.64
C GLN A 160 -5.85 1.44 6.17
N ARG A 161 -4.93 2.20 6.76
CA ARG A 161 -4.90 2.49 8.21
C ARG A 161 -5.75 3.70 8.61
N LEU A 162 -6.30 4.42 7.64
CA LEU A 162 -7.21 5.55 7.86
C LEU A 162 -8.69 5.11 7.97
N VAL A 163 -8.95 3.82 7.91
CA VAL A 163 -10.31 3.22 7.87
C VAL A 163 -11.07 3.36 9.21
N GLU A 164 -10.43 3.88 10.27
CA GLU A 164 -11.03 3.90 11.62
C GLU A 164 -12.25 4.82 11.77
N GLU A 165 -12.41 5.80 10.89
CA GLU A 165 -13.50 6.79 10.97
C GLU A 165 -14.73 6.45 10.12
N GLY A 166 -14.58 5.58 9.16
CA GLY A 166 -15.61 4.94 8.39
C GLY A 166 -15.33 3.45 8.38
N ASP A 167 -16.03 2.67 7.59
CA ASP A 167 -15.65 1.28 7.39
C ASP A 167 -14.72 1.07 6.18
N SER A 168 -14.40 2.15 5.46
CA SER A 168 -13.50 2.14 4.29
C SER A 168 -12.94 3.52 3.94
N VAL A 169 -11.95 3.51 3.05
CA VAL A 169 -11.33 4.70 2.45
C VAL A 169 -11.39 4.57 0.92
N VAL A 170 -11.82 5.63 0.26
CA VAL A 170 -11.71 5.78 -1.19
C VAL A 170 -10.42 6.52 -1.51
N LEU A 171 -9.57 5.88 -2.30
CA LEU A 171 -8.36 6.46 -2.89
C LEU A 171 -8.59 6.60 -4.40
N ASP A 172 -9.02 7.77 -4.83
CA ASP A 172 -9.26 8.08 -6.24
C ASP A 172 -7.99 8.67 -6.87
N LEU A 173 -7.17 7.80 -7.45
CA LEU A 173 -5.90 8.17 -8.03
C LEU A 173 -6.06 8.98 -9.32
N ALA A 174 -7.16 8.77 -10.04
CA ALA A 174 -7.46 9.48 -11.27
C ALA A 174 -7.88 10.93 -11.00
N LYS A 175 -8.71 11.15 -9.97
CA LYS A 175 -9.15 12.50 -9.58
C LYS A 175 -8.22 13.19 -8.60
N GLY A 176 -7.28 12.45 -8.02
CA GLY A 176 -6.36 12.98 -7.02
C GLY A 176 -7.04 13.25 -5.67
N GLU A 177 -7.77 12.28 -5.14
CA GLU A 177 -8.58 12.44 -3.95
C GLU A 177 -8.47 11.24 -3.00
N LEU A 178 -8.39 11.53 -1.70
CA LEU A 178 -8.47 10.55 -0.63
C LEU A 178 -9.61 10.98 0.30
N ARG A 179 -10.57 10.08 0.54
CA ARG A 179 -11.72 10.36 1.43
C ARG A 179 -12.17 9.09 2.15
N PRO A 180 -12.71 9.22 3.37
CA PRO A 180 -13.39 8.11 4.01
C PRO A 180 -14.72 7.83 3.31
N ALA A 181 -15.22 6.61 3.46
CA ALA A 181 -16.50 6.20 2.87
C ALA A 181 -17.13 5.03 3.63
N TRP A 182 -18.43 4.87 3.48
CA TRP A 182 -19.11 3.62 3.82
C TRP A 182 -18.91 2.63 2.69
N TRP A 183 -18.50 1.42 3.01
CA TRP A 183 -18.14 0.40 2.01
C TRP A 183 -19.25 0.15 0.99
N ASP A 184 -20.46 -0.11 1.45
CA ASP A 184 -21.55 -0.51 0.56
C ASP A 184 -21.98 0.62 -0.39
N GLU A 185 -22.03 1.87 0.11
CA GLU A 185 -22.33 3.04 -0.70
C GLU A 185 -21.26 3.29 -1.75
N ALA A 186 -20.01 3.35 -1.33
CA ALA A 186 -18.87 3.57 -2.23
C ALA A 186 -18.70 2.42 -3.23
N ARG A 187 -18.94 1.18 -2.80
CA ARG A 187 -18.94 0.01 -3.68
C ARG A 187 -20.03 0.11 -4.75
N TYR A 188 -21.23 0.55 -4.36
CA TYR A 188 -22.34 0.76 -5.29
C TYR A 188 -21.99 1.85 -6.31
N GLU A 189 -21.52 3.02 -5.85
CA GLU A 189 -21.09 4.12 -6.72
C GLU A 189 -20.02 3.67 -7.72
N LEU A 190 -19.00 2.97 -7.24
CA LEU A 190 -17.91 2.49 -8.09
C LEU A 190 -18.34 1.38 -9.06
N SER A 191 -19.37 0.60 -8.72
CA SER A 191 -19.83 -0.50 -9.60
C SER A 191 -20.39 0.00 -10.93
N ALA A 192 -20.85 1.23 -10.99
CA ALA A 192 -21.43 1.84 -12.19
C ALA A 192 -20.40 2.38 -13.19
N THR A 193 -19.10 2.42 -12.85
CA THR A 193 -18.06 3.09 -13.64
C THR A 193 -16.84 2.21 -13.90
N GLY A 194 -16.23 2.36 -15.08
CA GLY A 194 -14.93 1.74 -15.42
C GLY A 194 -14.92 0.20 -15.39
N SER A 195 -13.73 -0.38 -15.48
CA SER A 195 -13.50 -1.82 -15.43
C SER A 195 -13.11 -2.27 -14.02
N PRO A 196 -13.68 -3.37 -13.46
CA PRO A 196 -13.31 -3.84 -12.15
C PRO A 196 -11.84 -4.29 -12.11
N LEU A 197 -11.11 -3.79 -11.12
CA LEU A 197 -9.73 -4.18 -10.85
C LEU A 197 -9.66 -5.55 -10.18
N VAL A 198 -10.63 -5.84 -9.33
CA VAL A 198 -10.68 -7.08 -8.55
C VAL A 198 -11.80 -7.95 -9.09
N VAL A 199 -11.43 -9.14 -9.57
CA VAL A 199 -12.33 -10.25 -9.89
C VAL A 199 -11.89 -11.43 -9.04
N GLY A 200 -12.73 -11.86 -8.11
CA GLY A 200 -12.40 -12.86 -7.10
C GLY A 200 -12.11 -12.23 -5.73
N GLU A 201 -11.55 -13.01 -4.84
CA GLU A 201 -11.23 -12.57 -3.49
C GLU A 201 -9.76 -12.13 -3.42
N PRO A 202 -9.46 -10.84 -3.21
CA PRO A 202 -8.12 -10.39 -2.92
C PRO A 202 -7.70 -10.92 -1.55
N ARG A 203 -6.43 -11.25 -1.41
CA ARG A 203 -5.88 -11.66 -0.13
C ARG A 203 -5.48 -10.43 0.67
N ALA A 204 -6.12 -10.23 1.82
CA ALA A 204 -5.68 -9.28 2.82
C ALA A 204 -4.72 -9.99 3.79
N CYS A 205 -3.55 -9.41 3.99
CA CYS A 205 -2.55 -9.91 4.92
C CYS A 205 -2.47 -8.96 6.11
N GLU A 206 -2.77 -9.46 7.30
CA GLU A 206 -2.48 -8.76 8.54
C GLU A 206 -1.09 -9.15 9.03
N GLU A 207 -0.25 -8.16 9.22
CA GLU A 207 1.09 -8.32 9.79
C GLU A 207 1.13 -7.61 11.14
N THR A 208 1.79 -8.22 12.13
CA THR A 208 1.87 -7.64 13.48
C THR A 208 3.33 -7.49 13.88
N GLU A 209 3.75 -6.27 14.14
CA GLU A 209 5.06 -5.95 14.72
C GLU A 209 4.89 -5.44 16.15
N GLY A 210 4.93 -6.34 17.10
CA GLY A 210 4.62 -6.01 18.48
C GLY A 210 3.20 -5.44 18.58
N PRO A 211 3.02 -4.18 19.03
CA PRO A 211 1.70 -3.54 19.10
C PRO A 211 1.25 -2.90 17.78
N ILE A 212 2.06 -2.90 16.74
CA ILE A 212 1.71 -2.29 15.46
C ILE A 212 1.16 -3.36 14.54
N LYS A 213 -0.10 -3.16 14.12
CA LYS A 213 -0.77 -3.99 13.14
C LYS A 213 -0.68 -3.35 11.78
N GLY A 214 -0.27 -4.10 10.79
CA GLY A 214 -0.21 -3.71 9.39
C GLY A 214 -1.25 -4.43 8.56
N LEU A 215 -1.56 -3.89 7.39
CA LEU A 215 -2.48 -4.48 6.44
C LEU A 215 -1.96 -4.26 5.02
N ALA A 216 -1.85 -5.33 4.26
CA ALA A 216 -1.46 -5.32 2.85
C ALA A 216 -2.49 -6.07 2.00
N TYR A 217 -2.64 -5.70 0.74
CA TYR A 217 -3.55 -6.35 -0.21
C TYR A 217 -2.78 -6.95 -1.36
N VAL A 218 -3.00 -8.23 -1.62
CA VAL A 218 -2.44 -8.96 -2.76
C VAL A 218 -3.55 -9.31 -3.73
N LEU A 219 -3.39 -8.94 -4.98
CA LEU A 219 -4.37 -9.11 -6.05
C LEU A 219 -3.88 -10.14 -7.06
N PRO A 220 -4.77 -11.02 -7.54
CA PRO A 220 -4.47 -11.86 -8.68
C PRO A 220 -4.36 -11.00 -9.95
N ALA A 221 -3.28 -11.21 -10.69
CA ALA A 221 -2.99 -10.51 -11.93
C ALA A 221 -2.41 -11.45 -13.00
N THR A 222 -2.18 -10.93 -14.19
CA THR A 222 -1.53 -11.66 -15.29
C THR A 222 -0.54 -10.73 -15.97
N VAL A 223 0.71 -11.19 -16.10
CA VAL A 223 1.75 -10.54 -16.91
C VAL A 223 1.99 -11.43 -18.12
N GLU A 224 1.71 -10.91 -19.31
CA GLU A 224 1.63 -11.72 -20.53
C GLU A 224 0.63 -12.89 -20.32
N SER A 225 1.10 -14.12 -20.37
CA SER A 225 0.32 -15.34 -20.10
C SER A 225 0.56 -15.92 -18.70
N GLN A 226 1.37 -15.28 -17.86
CA GLN A 226 1.73 -15.81 -16.54
C GLN A 226 0.82 -15.22 -15.47
N ARG A 227 0.17 -16.09 -14.69
CA ARG A 227 -0.58 -15.71 -13.49
C ARG A 227 0.41 -15.34 -12.39
N VAL A 228 0.14 -14.24 -11.71
CA VAL A 228 0.95 -13.69 -10.61
C VAL A 228 0.05 -13.13 -9.51
N GLU A 229 0.58 -13.12 -8.30
CA GLU A 229 -0.02 -12.47 -7.14
C GLU A 229 0.75 -11.18 -6.86
N LEU A 230 0.13 -10.01 -7.04
CA LEU A 230 0.80 -8.72 -6.92
C LEU A 230 0.30 -7.91 -5.73
N LEU A 231 1.22 -7.38 -4.94
CA LEU A 231 0.93 -6.41 -3.88
C LEU A 231 0.41 -5.11 -4.49
N LEU A 232 -0.70 -4.61 -4.00
CA LEU A 232 -1.23 -3.29 -4.36
C LEU A 232 -0.35 -2.19 -3.76
N ASP A 233 0.40 -1.46 -4.60
CA ASP A 233 1.45 -0.53 -4.14
C ASP A 233 1.42 0.81 -4.88
N THR A 234 0.80 1.82 -4.26
CA THR A 234 0.82 3.21 -4.77
C THR A 234 2.11 3.95 -4.45
N GLY A 235 2.99 3.40 -3.63
CA GLY A 235 4.33 3.90 -3.35
C GLY A 235 5.37 3.50 -4.41
N ALA A 236 5.04 2.57 -5.31
CA ALA A 236 5.88 2.17 -6.43
C ALA A 236 5.46 2.87 -7.72
N GLN A 237 6.45 3.25 -8.55
CA GLN A 237 6.21 3.90 -9.85
C GLN A 237 5.91 2.89 -10.95
N HIS A 238 6.61 1.76 -10.97
CA HIS A 238 6.52 0.71 -11.99
C HIS A 238 6.19 -0.62 -11.35
N SER A 239 5.31 -1.36 -12.00
CA SER A 239 4.98 -2.73 -11.62
C SER A 239 6.17 -3.64 -11.84
N ASP A 240 6.35 -4.60 -10.95
CA ASP A 240 7.43 -5.57 -11.04
C ASP A 240 6.97 -7.00 -10.72
N VAL A 241 7.82 -7.96 -11.12
CA VAL A 241 7.67 -9.38 -10.78
C VAL A 241 9.00 -9.91 -10.26
N PHE A 242 8.97 -10.69 -9.19
CA PHE A 242 10.16 -11.30 -8.60
C PHE A 242 10.69 -12.44 -9.47
N THR A 243 11.95 -12.36 -9.85
CA THR A 243 12.63 -13.43 -10.62
C THR A 243 12.75 -14.73 -9.83
N THR A 244 12.53 -14.72 -8.52
CA THR A 244 12.49 -15.89 -7.65
C THR A 244 11.17 -16.65 -7.75
N SER A 245 10.09 -16.02 -8.22
CA SER A 245 8.80 -16.68 -8.45
C SER A 245 8.83 -17.55 -9.72
N ALA A 246 7.96 -18.56 -9.77
CA ALA A 246 7.85 -19.43 -10.96
C ALA A 246 7.44 -18.65 -12.22
N ALA A 247 6.56 -17.66 -12.08
CA ALA A 247 6.16 -16.77 -13.17
C ALA A 247 7.33 -15.88 -13.62
N GLY A 248 8.04 -15.27 -12.65
CA GLY A 248 9.16 -14.38 -12.95
C GLY A 248 10.32 -15.09 -13.63
N GLN A 249 10.61 -16.34 -13.30
CA GLN A 249 11.61 -17.14 -14.00
C GLN A 249 11.27 -17.32 -15.49
N LYS A 250 10.00 -17.58 -15.82
CA LYS A 250 9.53 -17.71 -17.22
C LYS A 250 9.60 -16.37 -17.96
N LEU A 251 9.20 -15.28 -17.30
CA LEU A 251 9.26 -13.94 -17.88
C LEU A 251 10.70 -13.46 -18.08
N ALA A 252 11.62 -13.86 -17.21
CA ALA A 252 13.04 -13.49 -17.31
C ALA A 252 13.69 -13.94 -18.61
N ALA A 253 13.25 -15.05 -19.18
CA ALA A 253 13.76 -15.54 -20.48
C ALA A 253 13.46 -14.58 -21.65
N GLN A 254 12.41 -13.77 -21.53
CA GLN A 254 11.95 -12.82 -22.57
C GLN A 254 12.40 -11.38 -22.27
N SER A 255 13.08 -11.15 -21.16
CA SER A 255 13.44 -9.81 -20.68
C SER A 255 14.88 -9.44 -21.03
N THR A 256 15.18 -8.15 -21.00
CA THR A 256 16.52 -7.59 -21.21
C THR A 256 17.06 -7.00 -19.92
N VAL A 257 18.37 -6.93 -19.76
CA VAL A 257 18.99 -6.26 -18.60
C VAL A 257 18.68 -4.77 -18.65
N ASN A 258 18.15 -4.23 -17.53
CA ASN A 258 17.96 -2.80 -17.40
C ASN A 258 19.29 -2.16 -17.02
N LYS A 259 19.74 -1.19 -17.83
CA LYS A 259 21.00 -0.46 -17.58
C LYS A 259 20.86 0.59 -16.48
N GLU A 260 19.62 1.04 -16.21
CA GLU A 260 19.36 2.01 -15.17
C GLU A 260 19.08 1.29 -13.85
N PRO A 261 19.72 1.73 -12.75
CA PRO A 261 19.45 1.17 -11.45
C PRO A 261 18.04 1.54 -10.96
N MET A 262 17.44 0.63 -10.22
CA MET A 262 16.24 0.88 -9.44
C MET A 262 16.59 1.16 -7.98
N TYR A 263 15.72 1.87 -7.28
CA TYR A 263 15.89 2.19 -5.87
C TYR A 263 14.72 1.62 -5.08
N THR A 264 15.04 0.87 -4.04
CA THR A 264 14.10 0.37 -3.03
C THR A 264 14.34 1.09 -1.70
N ALA A 265 13.56 0.79 -0.68
CA ALA A 265 13.80 1.32 0.66
C ALA A 265 15.20 0.96 1.20
N SER A 266 15.73 -0.21 0.85
CA SER A 266 17.09 -0.66 1.26
C SER A 266 18.23 -0.19 0.34
N GLY A 267 17.93 0.60 -0.68
CA GLY A 267 18.95 1.16 -1.60
C GLY A 267 18.79 0.71 -3.05
N LYS A 268 19.94 0.59 -3.72
CA LYS A 268 20.01 0.36 -5.17
C LYS A 268 19.99 -1.13 -5.51
N ILE A 269 19.19 -1.50 -6.49
CA ILE A 269 19.10 -2.87 -7.01
C ILE A 269 19.23 -2.91 -8.53
N SER A 270 19.60 -4.08 -9.06
CA SER A 270 19.58 -4.37 -10.50
C SER A 270 18.25 -4.95 -10.90
N ALA A 271 17.80 -4.65 -12.10
CA ALA A 271 16.58 -5.19 -12.68
C ALA A 271 16.80 -5.69 -14.11
N ARG A 272 15.92 -6.55 -14.56
CA ARG A 272 15.67 -6.82 -15.97
C ARG A 272 14.36 -6.12 -16.35
N LYS A 273 14.11 -5.98 -17.63
CA LYS A 273 12.90 -5.28 -18.11
C LYS A 273 12.22 -6.11 -19.20
N LEU A 274 10.95 -6.39 -18.96
CA LEU A 274 10.04 -6.92 -19.97
C LEU A 274 9.35 -5.73 -20.64
N ARG A 275 9.66 -5.52 -21.94
CA ARG A 275 9.18 -4.36 -22.67
C ARG A 275 7.77 -4.58 -23.21
N ALA A 276 6.95 -3.53 -23.16
CA ALA A 276 5.59 -3.51 -23.73
C ALA A 276 4.75 -4.74 -23.36
N ALA A 277 4.90 -5.22 -22.12
CA ALA A 277 4.19 -6.38 -21.64
C ALA A 277 2.71 -6.05 -21.39
N ARG A 278 1.83 -7.00 -21.66
CA ARG A 278 0.43 -6.92 -21.25
C ARG A 278 0.33 -7.26 -19.77
N LEU A 279 -0.09 -6.27 -18.98
CA LEU A 279 -0.38 -6.41 -17.57
C LEU A 279 -1.89 -6.29 -17.34
N SER A 280 -2.50 -7.27 -16.70
CA SER A 280 -3.95 -7.31 -16.47
C SER A 280 -4.26 -7.65 -15.02
N ALA A 281 -5.23 -6.95 -14.43
CA ALA A 281 -5.81 -7.29 -13.14
C ALA A 281 -7.34 -7.10 -13.22
N GLY A 282 -8.09 -8.11 -12.80
CA GLY A 282 -9.53 -8.14 -13.02
C GLY A 282 -9.89 -8.03 -14.50
N ALA A 283 -10.77 -7.10 -14.84
CA ALA A 283 -11.17 -6.81 -16.23
C ALA A 283 -10.39 -5.68 -16.88
N PHE A 284 -9.41 -5.09 -16.17
CA PHE A 284 -8.61 -3.98 -16.69
C PHE A 284 -7.23 -4.47 -17.15
N SER A 285 -6.74 -3.96 -18.27
CA SER A 285 -5.42 -4.28 -18.77
C SER A 285 -4.76 -3.08 -19.45
N ILE A 286 -3.44 -3.03 -19.35
CA ILE A 286 -2.59 -2.06 -20.02
C ILE A 286 -1.42 -2.76 -20.70
N THR A 287 -0.75 -2.04 -21.60
CA THR A 287 0.57 -2.41 -22.11
C THR A 287 1.60 -1.49 -21.48
N THR A 288 2.53 -2.04 -20.73
CA THR A 288 3.57 -1.27 -20.01
C THR A 288 4.88 -2.06 -19.94
N ASP A 289 5.95 -1.39 -19.58
CA ASP A 289 7.20 -2.06 -19.24
C ASP A 289 7.09 -2.62 -17.82
N VAL A 290 7.33 -3.91 -17.62
CA VAL A 290 7.35 -4.56 -16.30
C VAL A 290 8.79 -4.84 -15.90
N ASP A 291 9.16 -4.44 -14.68
CA ASP A 291 10.48 -4.71 -14.17
C ASP A 291 10.54 -6.12 -13.54
N LEU A 292 11.64 -6.84 -13.77
CA LEU A 292 11.90 -8.13 -13.15
C LEU A 292 13.07 -7.98 -12.19
N ILE A 293 12.82 -8.22 -10.91
CA ILE A 293 13.76 -7.94 -9.83
C ILE A 293 13.99 -9.17 -8.95
N GLY A 294 15.13 -9.22 -8.26
CA GLY A 294 15.30 -10.16 -7.16
C GLY A 294 14.33 -9.81 -6.05
N GLY A 295 13.58 -10.76 -5.56
CA GLY A 295 12.62 -10.57 -4.47
C GLY A 295 12.76 -11.67 -3.42
N ALA A 296 12.22 -11.43 -2.23
CA ALA A 296 12.15 -12.44 -1.19
C ALA A 296 10.95 -13.36 -1.42
N ALA A 297 11.19 -14.65 -1.35
CA ALA A 297 10.14 -15.65 -1.32
C ALA A 297 9.42 -15.71 0.05
N ASP A 298 9.94 -15.02 1.05
CA ASP A 298 9.58 -15.24 2.44
C ASP A 298 9.01 -13.97 3.07
N SER A 299 7.70 -13.85 3.01
CA SER A 299 6.96 -12.87 3.79
C SER A 299 5.71 -13.53 4.36
N SER A 300 5.19 -13.01 5.47
CA SER A 300 3.88 -13.36 6.02
C SER A 300 2.74 -13.10 5.02
N CYS A 301 3.02 -12.31 3.97
CA CYS A 301 2.14 -12.04 2.85
C CYS A 301 2.82 -12.43 1.52
N PRO A 302 2.82 -13.73 1.15
CA PRO A 302 3.46 -14.21 -0.08
C PRO A 302 2.90 -13.52 -1.32
N ARG A 303 3.79 -13.10 -2.22
CA ARG A 303 3.47 -12.42 -3.47
C ARG A 303 4.56 -12.64 -4.52
N ASP A 304 4.23 -12.40 -5.76
CA ASP A 304 5.16 -12.52 -6.89
C ASP A 304 5.77 -11.19 -7.33
N GLY A 305 5.32 -10.06 -6.77
CA GLY A 305 5.75 -8.72 -7.14
C GLY A 305 4.81 -7.63 -6.66
N VAL A 306 4.83 -6.47 -7.32
CA VAL A 306 3.93 -5.33 -7.02
C VAL A 306 3.14 -4.86 -8.24
N LEU A 307 1.92 -4.41 -8.00
CA LEU A 307 1.07 -3.69 -8.95
C LEU A 307 1.13 -2.20 -8.61
N ALA A 308 1.76 -1.41 -9.47
CA ALA A 308 2.21 -0.06 -9.16
C ALA A 308 1.44 1.06 -9.90
N MET A 309 1.92 2.29 -9.77
CA MET A 309 1.25 3.49 -10.31
C MET A 309 1.21 3.58 -11.83
N ASP A 310 2.07 2.87 -12.55
CA ASP A 310 1.97 2.72 -14.01
C ASP A 310 0.66 2.03 -14.43
N PHE A 311 0.12 1.15 -13.59
CA PHE A 311 -1.17 0.51 -13.74
C PHE A 311 -2.29 1.27 -13.00
N LEU A 312 -2.03 1.69 -11.76
CA LEU A 312 -3.05 2.18 -10.82
C LEU A 312 -3.48 3.62 -11.07
N ARG A 313 -2.73 4.40 -11.86
CA ARG A 313 -2.94 5.85 -12.04
C ARG A 313 -4.35 6.25 -12.48
N SER A 314 -5.04 5.39 -13.24
CA SER A 314 -6.40 5.61 -13.71
C SER A 314 -7.47 4.95 -12.85
N CYS A 315 -7.10 4.43 -11.68
CA CYS A 315 -7.98 3.65 -10.83
C CYS A 315 -8.51 4.46 -9.64
N THR A 316 -9.69 4.06 -9.19
CA THR A 316 -10.24 4.40 -7.88
C THR A 316 -10.26 3.14 -7.04
N LEU A 317 -9.63 3.17 -5.88
CA LEU A 317 -9.53 2.07 -4.94
C LEU A 317 -10.45 2.31 -3.74
N LEU A 318 -11.17 1.28 -3.32
CA LEU A 318 -11.94 1.25 -2.08
C LEU A 318 -11.25 0.26 -1.14
N LEU A 319 -10.72 0.75 -0.04
CA LEU A 319 -9.88 0.02 0.90
C LEU A 319 -10.65 -0.15 2.22
N GLY A 320 -10.95 -1.38 2.60
CA GLY A 320 -11.52 -1.75 3.88
C GLY A 320 -10.54 -2.55 4.73
N ARG A 321 -10.89 -2.91 5.97
CA ARG A 321 -9.98 -3.63 6.89
C ARG A 321 -9.54 -5.01 6.41
N SER A 322 -10.39 -5.72 5.68
CA SER A 322 -10.11 -7.09 5.19
C SER A 322 -10.50 -7.27 3.74
N ARG A 323 -10.83 -6.19 3.06
CA ARG A 323 -11.40 -6.23 1.72
C ARG A 323 -10.93 -5.04 0.91
N VAL A 324 -10.72 -5.25 -0.38
CA VAL A 324 -10.38 -4.20 -1.34
C VAL A 324 -11.26 -4.35 -2.57
N TYR A 325 -11.65 -3.24 -3.13
CA TYR A 325 -12.32 -3.16 -4.42
C TYR A 325 -11.70 -2.02 -5.23
N GLY A 326 -11.76 -2.09 -6.54
CA GLY A 326 -11.22 -1.03 -7.39
C GLY A 326 -11.86 -1.03 -8.76
N ARG A 327 -11.88 0.13 -9.37
CA ARG A 327 -12.28 0.34 -10.77
C ARG A 327 -11.24 1.21 -11.45
N CYS A 328 -10.91 0.85 -12.68
CA CYS A 328 -9.98 1.61 -13.51
C CYS A 328 -10.71 2.11 -14.75
N ALA A 329 -10.55 3.39 -15.06
CA ALA A 329 -10.98 3.94 -16.35
C ALA A 329 -9.99 3.49 -17.43
N ALA A 330 -10.48 3.20 -18.63
CA ALA A 330 -9.57 3.03 -19.76
C ALA A 330 -8.68 4.29 -19.85
N PRO A 331 -7.37 4.14 -20.11
CA PRO A 331 -6.54 5.30 -20.38
C PRO A 331 -7.23 6.12 -21.45
N ALA A 332 -7.44 7.43 -21.22
CA ALA A 332 -7.88 8.30 -22.28
C ALA A 332 -6.89 8.07 -23.43
N GLU A 333 -7.37 7.60 -24.56
CA GLU A 333 -6.54 7.48 -25.76
C GLU A 333 -5.82 8.80 -25.88
N SER A 334 -4.51 8.80 -25.68
CA SER A 334 -3.70 9.99 -25.93
C SER A 334 -4.02 10.33 -27.38
N ALA A 335 -4.73 11.43 -27.58
CA ALA A 335 -5.00 11.93 -28.93
C ALA A 335 -3.63 11.95 -29.62
N ALA A 336 -3.39 10.92 -30.42
CA ALA A 336 -2.17 10.75 -31.16
C ALA A 336 -1.98 12.07 -31.88
N ALA A 337 -0.94 12.79 -31.53
CA ALA A 337 -0.55 14.00 -32.21
C ALA A 337 -0.29 13.63 -33.66
N THR A 338 -1.34 13.74 -34.45
CA THR A 338 -1.24 13.83 -35.89
C THR A 338 -0.53 15.15 -36.16
N LYS A 339 0.77 15.11 -36.32
CA LYS A 339 1.54 16.13 -37.01
C LYS A 339 2.58 15.45 -37.89
#